data_d281034bf69d2a300c95e6a17d3642fd
#
_entry.id   d281034bf69d2a300c95e6a17d3642fd
#
_cell.length_a   1.000
_cell.length_b   1.000
_cell.length_c   1.000
_cell.angle_alpha   90.00
_cell.angle_beta   90.00
_cell.angle_gamma   90.00
#
_symmetry.space_group_name_H-M   'P 1'
#
loop_
_entity.id
_entity.type
_entity.pdbx_description
1 polymer ?
#
loop_
_entity_poly.entity_id
_entity_poly.type
_entity_poly.pdbx_seq_one_letter_code
_entity_poly.pdbx_strand_id
1 'polypeptide(L)'
;MQSGIITLIIVTGSMFALFIIITTVGNYYSLNRIKNKTVGQGQHGTARWATKKEIKRTYKHINFQPNKWRKNPNSRPTQQGIVVGCKNRTIGRLINFAHKVFYAFRKFRNLFRKKKNKRVNTRKEPVSTTTAMVDTGDVHALMIGAAGVGKTAYWLYPCIEYACATGMSFLSTDTKGDVVRNYGTIAEKYYGYKISVIDLRNPTRSHGNNLLHLVNKYMDLYKAEPEQLVYKARAEKYAKIISKTIILSGMDSA
;
A
#
# COMPACT_ATOMS: atom_id res chain seq x y z
N MET A 1 35.79 31.21 44.36
CA MET A 1 35.67 29.93 43.66
C MET A 1 34.42 29.12 44.07
N GLN A 2 34.04 29.05 45.35
CA GLN A 2 32.89 28.28 45.82
C GLN A 2 31.52 28.77 45.30
N SER A 3 31.31 30.08 45.14
CA SER A 3 30.03 30.61 44.61
C SER A 3 29.76 30.21 43.17
N GLY A 4 30.76 30.12 42.31
CA GLY A 4 30.58 29.73 40.91
C GLY A 4 30.21 28.25 40.73
N ILE A 5 30.72 27.38 41.60
CA ILE A 5 30.39 25.93 41.57
C ILE A 5 28.93 25.72 42.03
N ILE A 6 28.48 26.44 43.05
CA ILE A 6 27.10 26.37 43.53
C ILE A 6 26.12 26.85 42.44
N THR A 7 26.44 27.97 41.80
CA THR A 7 25.62 28.49 40.69
C THR A 7 25.54 27.49 39.52
N LEU A 8 26.65 26.84 39.17
CA LEU A 8 26.68 25.82 38.10
C LEU A 8 25.79 24.60 38.46
N ILE A 9 25.86 24.13 39.71
CA ILE A 9 25.02 23.00 40.16
C ILE A 9 23.53 23.37 40.14
N ILE A 10 23.17 24.59 40.55
CA ILE A 10 21.78 25.05 40.52
C ILE A 10 21.26 25.14 39.06
N VAL A 11 22.05 25.69 38.15
CA VAL A 11 21.67 25.81 36.70
C VAL A 11 21.55 24.45 36.05
N THR A 12 22.49 23.55 36.26
CA THR A 12 22.41 22.19 35.70
C THR A 12 21.25 21.37 36.27
N GLY A 13 21.00 21.49 37.60
CA GLY A 13 19.86 20.87 38.24
C GLY A 13 18.50 21.38 37.74
N SER A 14 18.40 22.71 37.55
CA SER A 14 17.17 23.29 37.01
C SER A 14 16.92 22.90 35.56
N MET A 15 17.94 22.81 34.69
CA MET A 15 17.82 22.31 33.35
C MET A 15 17.40 20.83 33.32
N PHE A 16 17.92 20.01 34.18
CA PHE A 16 17.57 18.59 34.29
C PHE A 16 16.12 18.40 34.77
N ALA A 17 15.69 19.20 35.74
CA ALA A 17 14.29 19.22 36.22
C ALA A 17 13.34 19.67 35.13
N LEU A 18 13.68 20.69 34.32
CA LEU A 18 12.90 21.15 33.18
C LEU A 18 12.80 20.08 32.09
N PHE A 19 13.87 19.37 31.81
CA PHE A 19 13.89 18.26 30.86
C PHE A 19 12.98 17.11 31.32
N ILE A 20 12.97 16.75 32.60
CA ILE A 20 12.04 15.75 33.14
C ILE A 20 10.59 16.21 33.02
N ILE A 21 10.30 17.47 33.32
CA ILE A 21 8.94 18.03 33.17
C ILE A 21 8.47 17.97 31.74
N ILE A 22 9.29 18.40 30.77
CA ILE A 22 8.95 18.37 29.34
C ILE A 22 8.71 16.93 28.86
N THR A 23 9.55 15.98 29.26
CA THR A 23 9.39 14.57 28.85
C THR A 23 8.16 13.92 29.49
N THR A 24 7.84 14.22 30.76
CA THR A 24 6.63 13.70 31.41
C THR A 24 5.36 14.31 30.87
N VAL A 25 5.33 15.63 30.62
CA VAL A 25 4.17 16.32 30.01
C VAL A 25 3.98 15.86 28.55
N GLY A 26 5.07 15.74 27.78
CA GLY A 26 5.01 15.23 26.41
C GLY A 26 4.47 13.80 26.34
N ASN A 27 4.82 12.94 27.27
CA ASN A 27 4.27 11.59 27.38
C ASN A 27 2.78 11.56 27.80
N TYR A 28 2.34 12.56 28.58
CA TYR A 28 0.94 12.65 29.02
C TYR A 28 -0.01 12.96 27.87
N TYR A 29 0.41 13.80 26.93
CA TYR A 29 -0.34 14.15 25.71
C TYR A 29 -0.02 13.25 24.50
N SER A 30 0.61 12.11 24.72
CA SER A 30 0.97 11.20 23.64
C SER A 30 -0.28 10.69 22.88
N LEU A 31 -0.24 10.78 21.54
CA LEU A 31 -1.26 10.22 20.63
C LEU A 31 -1.53 8.72 20.90
N ASN A 32 -0.61 8.00 21.53
CA ASN A 32 -0.78 6.61 21.92
C ASN A 32 -1.87 6.41 22.99
N ARG A 33 -2.13 7.41 23.84
CA ARG A 33 -3.24 7.35 24.81
C ARG A 33 -4.59 7.53 24.13
N ILE A 34 -4.66 8.38 23.09
CA ILE A 34 -5.87 8.57 22.29
C ILE A 34 -6.20 7.29 21.50
N LYS A 35 -5.18 6.61 21.00
CA LYS A 35 -5.34 5.33 20.26
C LYS A 35 -5.95 4.20 21.09
N ASN A 36 -5.79 4.24 22.40
CA ASN A 36 -6.25 3.17 23.29
C ASN A 36 -7.59 3.47 23.97
N LYS A 37 -8.17 4.64 23.73
CA LYS A 37 -9.52 4.94 24.24
C LYS A 37 -10.58 4.18 23.44
N THR A 38 -11.46 3.50 24.14
CA THR A 38 -12.70 2.97 23.57
C THR A 38 -13.61 4.14 23.20
N VAL A 39 -14.15 4.12 21.99
CA VAL A 39 -15.08 5.14 21.51
C VAL A 39 -16.50 4.60 21.71
N GLY A 40 -17.31 5.39 22.43
CA GLY A 40 -18.71 5.08 22.70
C GLY A 40 -18.96 4.39 24.06
N GLN A 41 -20.21 4.54 24.56
CA GLN A 41 -20.67 3.93 25.83
C GLN A 41 -21.28 2.55 25.65
N GLY A 42 -21.07 1.87 24.50
CA GLY A 42 -21.59 0.54 24.23
C GLY A 42 -22.97 0.47 23.59
N GLN A 43 -23.64 1.60 23.36
CA GLN A 43 -24.99 1.64 22.74
C GLN A 43 -24.95 1.18 21.27
N HIS A 44 -23.86 1.39 20.57
CA HIS A 44 -23.63 0.98 19.15
C HIS A 44 -22.41 0.07 18.98
N GLY A 45 -22.00 -0.61 20.05
CA GLY A 45 -20.75 -1.37 20.11
C GLY A 45 -19.56 -0.51 20.55
N THR A 46 -18.50 -1.16 20.99
CA THR A 46 -17.24 -0.53 21.38
C THR A 46 -16.21 -0.73 20.29
N ALA A 47 -15.76 0.37 19.66
CA ALA A 47 -14.67 0.32 18.70
C ALA A 47 -13.36 0.76 19.36
N ARG A 48 -12.27 0.05 19.08
CA ARG A 48 -10.92 0.41 19.52
C ARG A 48 -9.90 0.15 18.42
N TRP A 49 -8.77 0.78 18.53
CA TRP A 49 -7.66 0.45 17.62
C TRP A 49 -7.10 -0.94 17.90
N ALA A 50 -6.78 -1.68 16.86
CA ALA A 50 -6.16 -2.99 16.98
C ALA A 50 -4.78 -2.89 17.64
N THR A 51 -4.50 -3.82 18.54
CA THR A 51 -3.19 -3.93 19.20
C THR A 51 -2.14 -4.46 18.20
N LYS A 52 -0.86 -4.20 18.47
CA LYS A 52 0.24 -4.73 17.64
C LYS A 52 0.22 -6.26 17.56
N LYS A 53 -0.25 -6.94 18.61
CA LYS A 53 -0.34 -8.42 18.66
C LYS A 53 -1.46 -8.92 17.74
N GLU A 54 -2.61 -8.25 17.75
CA GLU A 54 -3.73 -8.55 16.84
C GLU A 54 -3.34 -8.31 15.39
N ILE A 55 -2.77 -7.14 15.07
CA ILE A 55 -2.27 -6.82 13.72
C ILE A 55 -1.30 -7.90 13.21
N LYS A 56 -0.37 -8.35 14.06
CA LYS A 56 0.60 -9.38 13.67
C LYS A 56 -0.04 -10.75 13.47
N ARG A 57 -1.13 -11.06 14.18
CA ARG A 57 -1.83 -12.34 14.08
C ARG A 57 -2.79 -12.39 12.89
N THR A 58 -3.46 -11.26 12.61
CA THR A 58 -4.51 -11.19 11.59
C THR A 58 -3.92 -11.10 10.18
N TYR A 59 -2.91 -10.25 9.97
CA TYR A 59 -2.36 -10.00 8.63
C TYR A 59 -1.17 -10.90 8.31
N LYS A 60 -1.10 -11.34 7.05
CA LYS A 60 0.08 -12.05 6.54
C LYS A 60 1.20 -11.07 6.22
N HIS A 61 2.41 -11.48 6.54
CA HIS A 61 3.61 -10.67 6.36
C HIS A 61 4.38 -11.20 5.14
N ILE A 62 4.45 -10.41 4.07
CA ILE A 62 5.04 -10.78 2.80
C ILE A 62 6.18 -9.81 2.47
N ASN A 63 7.29 -10.32 1.96
CA ASN A 63 8.38 -9.48 1.48
C ASN A 63 7.94 -8.75 0.20
N PHE A 64 7.79 -7.43 0.28
CA PHE A 64 7.34 -6.60 -0.82
C PHE A 64 8.52 -6.24 -1.72
N GLN A 65 8.62 -6.92 -2.86
CA GLN A 65 9.77 -6.81 -3.78
C GLN A 65 9.32 -6.62 -5.25
N PRO A 66 8.72 -5.47 -5.62
CA PRO A 66 8.19 -5.20 -6.95
C PRO A 66 9.19 -5.47 -8.07
N ASN A 67 10.42 -5.00 -7.91
CA ASN A 67 11.47 -5.16 -8.91
C ASN A 67 11.80 -6.64 -9.21
N LYS A 68 11.70 -7.50 -8.20
CA LYS A 68 11.91 -8.94 -8.37
C LYS A 68 10.70 -9.61 -9.02
N TRP A 69 9.48 -9.22 -8.64
CA TRP A 69 8.24 -9.76 -9.20
C TRP A 69 8.06 -9.44 -10.69
N ARG A 70 8.46 -8.22 -11.09
CA ARG A 70 8.44 -7.80 -12.49
C ARG A 70 9.43 -8.57 -13.36
N LYS A 71 10.59 -8.94 -12.80
CA LYS A 71 11.65 -9.65 -13.53
C LYS A 71 11.47 -11.17 -13.54
N ASN A 72 10.94 -11.74 -12.46
CA ASN A 72 10.83 -13.19 -12.29
C ASN A 72 9.42 -13.59 -11.83
N PRO A 73 8.59 -14.16 -12.74
CA PRO A 73 7.24 -14.63 -12.42
C PRO A 73 7.18 -15.62 -11.25
N ASN A 74 8.18 -16.52 -11.15
CA ASN A 74 8.21 -17.54 -10.09
C ASN A 74 8.44 -16.97 -8.67
N SER A 75 8.83 -15.69 -8.57
CA SER A 75 9.02 -15.01 -7.29
C SER A 75 7.78 -14.27 -6.80
N ARG A 76 6.71 -14.27 -7.57
CA ARG A 76 5.46 -13.58 -7.26
C ARG A 76 4.72 -14.26 -6.12
N PRO A 77 4.02 -13.50 -5.27
CA PRO A 77 3.16 -14.09 -4.25
C PRO A 77 1.95 -14.76 -4.91
N THR A 78 1.50 -15.87 -4.35
CA THR A 78 0.35 -16.63 -4.86
C THR A 78 -0.95 -16.24 -4.20
N GLN A 79 -0.89 -15.66 -3.01
CA GLN A 79 -2.05 -15.33 -2.20
C GLN A 79 -2.59 -13.96 -2.56
N GLN A 80 -3.84 -13.89 -3.01
CA GLN A 80 -4.57 -12.65 -3.26
C GLN A 80 -4.93 -11.95 -1.95
N GLY A 81 -5.09 -10.62 -1.98
CA GLY A 81 -5.47 -9.83 -0.83
C GLY A 81 -5.16 -8.35 -0.98
N ILE A 82 -5.44 -7.59 0.06
CA ILE A 82 -5.27 -6.13 0.12
C ILE A 82 -4.08 -5.80 1.01
N VAL A 83 -3.19 -4.92 0.54
CA VAL A 83 -2.08 -4.40 1.36
C VAL A 83 -2.63 -3.41 2.36
N VAL A 84 -2.60 -3.75 3.65
CA VAL A 84 -3.07 -2.90 4.75
C VAL A 84 -1.99 -1.92 5.20
N GLY A 85 -0.73 -2.28 5.05
CA GLY A 85 0.39 -1.42 5.38
C GLY A 85 1.73 -2.04 5.02
N CYS A 86 2.74 -1.19 4.92
CA CYS A 86 4.11 -1.62 4.64
C CYS A 86 5.04 -1.20 5.79
N LYS A 87 5.91 -2.09 6.20
CA LYS A 87 6.92 -1.84 7.21
C LYS A 87 8.32 -1.99 6.62
N ASN A 88 9.06 -0.91 6.58
CA ASN A 88 10.46 -0.95 6.20
C ASN A 88 11.29 -1.46 7.38
N ARG A 89 11.84 -2.64 7.23
CA ARG A 89 12.81 -3.17 8.18
C ARG A 89 14.18 -2.63 7.77
N THR A 90 14.55 -1.48 8.31
CA THR A 90 15.91 -0.94 8.16
C THR A 90 16.89 -1.81 8.96
N ILE A 91 17.23 -2.97 8.44
CA ILE A 91 18.45 -3.69 8.83
C ILE A 91 19.68 -2.81 8.49
N GLY A 92 19.48 -1.83 7.61
CA GLY A 92 20.51 -0.92 7.15
C GLY A 92 21.16 -0.03 8.20
N ARG A 93 20.56 0.23 9.37
CA ARG A 93 21.25 1.04 10.40
C ARG A 93 22.42 0.30 11.02
N LEU A 94 22.24 -0.97 11.35
CA LEU A 94 23.34 -1.81 11.89
C LEU A 94 24.39 -2.14 10.81
N ILE A 95 23.94 -2.45 9.60
CA ILE A 95 24.84 -2.71 8.46
C ILE A 95 25.56 -1.44 8.03
N ASN A 96 24.88 -0.28 7.98
CA ASN A 96 25.52 1.00 7.71
C ASN A 96 26.50 1.42 8.81
N PHE A 97 26.20 1.13 10.06
CA PHE A 97 27.14 1.35 11.18
C PHE A 97 28.36 0.41 11.06
N ALA A 98 28.14 -0.88 10.82
CA ALA A 98 29.20 -1.84 10.58
C ALA A 98 30.04 -1.47 9.32
N HIS A 99 29.43 -1.03 8.24
CA HIS A 99 30.13 -0.52 7.06
C HIS A 99 30.88 0.78 7.33
N LYS A 100 30.35 1.71 8.13
CA LYS A 100 31.08 2.93 8.54
C LYS A 100 32.31 2.60 9.38
N VAL A 101 32.15 1.69 10.35
CA VAL A 101 33.26 1.23 11.19
C VAL A 101 34.32 0.47 10.34
N PHE A 102 33.88 -0.42 9.45
CA PHE A 102 34.77 -1.14 8.55
C PHE A 102 35.48 -0.22 7.55
N TYR A 103 34.79 0.80 7.04
CA TYR A 103 35.38 1.80 6.13
C TYR A 103 36.38 2.70 6.87
N ALA A 104 36.09 3.11 8.10
CA ALA A 104 37.01 3.85 8.95
C ALA A 104 38.26 3.03 9.26
N PHE A 105 38.09 1.75 9.60
CA PHE A 105 39.21 0.82 9.85
C PHE A 105 40.04 0.57 8.59
N ARG A 106 39.38 0.44 7.42
CA ARG A 106 40.05 0.28 6.12
C ARG A 106 40.77 1.56 5.71
N LYS A 107 40.20 2.76 6.00
CA LYS A 107 40.85 4.05 5.77
C LYS A 107 42.10 4.21 6.64
N PHE A 108 42.00 3.79 7.92
CA PHE A 108 43.13 3.78 8.86
C PHE A 108 44.23 2.82 8.39
N ARG A 109 43.90 1.62 7.96
CA ARG A 109 44.85 0.64 7.42
C ARG A 109 45.48 1.10 6.10
N ASN A 110 44.76 1.87 5.28
CA ASN A 110 45.28 2.38 4.00
C ASN A 110 46.19 3.62 4.14
N LEU A 111 46.18 4.27 5.33
CA LEU A 111 47.16 5.31 5.64
C LEU A 111 48.61 4.73 5.76
N PHE A 112 48.73 3.44 6.04
CA PHE A 112 50.02 2.73 6.16
C PHE A 112 50.38 1.90 4.92
N ARG A 113 49.55 1.93 3.86
CA ARG A 113 49.84 1.20 2.61
C ARG A 113 49.93 2.14 1.42
N LYS A 114 51.10 2.15 0.75
CA LYS A 114 51.38 2.87 -0.51
C LYS A 114 50.34 2.49 -1.61
N LYS A 115 49.92 3.52 -2.34
CA LYS A 115 48.95 3.50 -3.45
C LYS A 115 49.16 2.35 -4.43
N LYS A 116 48.09 1.54 -4.71
CA LYS A 116 47.90 0.86 -5.99
C LYS A 116 46.42 0.86 -6.36
N ASN A 117 46.14 1.45 -7.52
CA ASN A 117 44.96 1.36 -8.41
C ASN A 117 43.53 1.50 -7.86
N LYS A 118 42.87 2.56 -8.33
CA LYS A 118 41.44 2.82 -8.30
C LYS A 118 40.65 1.66 -8.94
N ARG A 119 39.99 0.83 -8.14
CA ARG A 119 38.80 0.08 -8.56
C ARG A 119 37.57 0.91 -8.21
N VAL A 120 36.76 1.18 -9.23
CA VAL A 120 35.45 1.80 -9.10
C VAL A 120 34.62 0.98 -8.14
N ASN A 121 34.34 1.51 -6.95
CA ASN A 121 33.44 0.89 -5.98
C ASN A 121 32.00 1.17 -6.45
N THR A 122 31.37 0.24 -7.12
CA THR A 122 29.92 0.16 -7.20
C THR A 122 29.38 0.05 -5.78
N ARG A 123 28.86 1.15 -5.25
CA ARG A 123 28.10 1.19 -4.00
C ARG A 123 26.92 0.22 -4.16
N LYS A 124 26.98 -0.94 -3.53
CA LYS A 124 25.79 -1.76 -3.34
C LYS A 124 24.89 -0.99 -2.39
N GLU A 125 23.75 -0.52 -2.90
CA GLU A 125 22.74 0.11 -2.07
C GLU A 125 22.29 -0.85 -0.95
N PRO A 126 22.03 -0.34 0.26
CA PRO A 126 21.57 -1.18 1.36
C PRO A 126 20.26 -1.84 0.94
N VAL A 127 20.21 -3.17 1.02
CA VAL A 127 19.00 -3.95 0.74
C VAL A 127 17.96 -3.61 1.81
N SER A 128 17.10 -2.65 1.49
CA SER A 128 15.92 -2.34 2.28
C SER A 128 14.89 -3.43 2.03
N THR A 129 14.64 -4.28 3.00
CA THR A 129 13.56 -5.27 2.93
C THR A 129 12.27 -4.61 3.43
N THR A 130 11.38 -4.29 2.51
CA THR A 130 10.03 -3.84 2.83
C THR A 130 9.15 -5.06 3.05
N THR A 131 8.50 -5.13 4.21
CA THR A 131 7.50 -6.18 4.49
C THR A 131 6.11 -5.55 4.39
N ALA A 132 5.27 -6.09 3.52
CA ALA A 132 3.86 -5.74 3.42
C ALA A 132 3.04 -6.60 4.38
N MET A 133 2.08 -5.98 5.04
CA MET A 133 1.01 -6.65 5.79
C MET A 133 -0.19 -6.76 4.84
N VAL A 134 -0.62 -7.98 4.57
CA VAL A 134 -1.69 -8.27 3.61
C VAL A 134 -2.86 -8.92 4.33
N ASP A 135 -4.03 -8.36 4.10
CA ASP A 135 -5.30 -9.00 4.46
C ASP A 135 -5.72 -9.91 3.30
N THR A 136 -5.89 -11.19 3.58
CA THR A 136 -6.28 -12.21 2.60
C THR A 136 -7.74 -12.64 2.77
N GLY A 137 -8.49 -11.99 3.66
CA GLY A 137 -9.90 -12.22 3.85
C GLY A 137 -10.74 -11.48 2.80
N ASP A 138 -12.02 -11.84 2.73
CA ASP A 138 -13.04 -11.12 1.94
C ASP A 138 -13.57 -9.94 2.77
N VAL A 139 -12.79 -8.85 2.80
CA VAL A 139 -13.07 -7.68 3.65
C VAL A 139 -12.97 -6.38 2.86
N HIS A 140 -13.76 -5.40 3.29
CA HIS A 140 -13.62 -4.03 2.81
C HIS A 140 -12.55 -3.29 3.59
N ALA A 141 -11.75 -2.46 2.90
CA ALA A 141 -10.74 -1.62 3.52
C ALA A 141 -11.04 -0.14 3.28
N LEU A 142 -10.97 0.67 4.33
CA LEU A 142 -11.14 2.12 4.26
C LEU A 142 -9.85 2.81 4.68
N MET A 143 -9.29 3.64 3.77
CA MET A 143 -8.12 4.47 4.03
C MET A 143 -8.52 5.92 4.28
N ILE A 144 -8.33 6.38 5.50
CA ILE A 144 -8.63 7.76 5.90
C ILE A 144 -7.33 8.54 6.07
N GLY A 145 -7.28 9.73 5.50
CA GLY A 145 -6.13 10.63 5.64
C GLY A 145 -6.39 11.99 5.00
N ALA A 146 -5.75 13.02 5.50
CA ALA A 146 -5.82 14.38 4.94
C ALA A 146 -5.27 14.45 3.50
N ALA A 147 -5.53 15.53 2.81
CA ALA A 147 -4.94 15.77 1.49
C ALA A 147 -3.40 15.86 1.61
N GLY A 148 -2.69 15.35 0.62
CA GLY A 148 -1.21 15.43 0.57
C GLY A 148 -0.46 14.43 1.44
N VAL A 149 -1.09 13.64 2.33
CA VAL A 149 -0.39 12.66 3.18
C VAL A 149 0.13 11.42 2.43
N GLY A 150 -0.05 11.37 1.11
CA GLY A 150 0.48 10.28 0.29
C GLY A 150 -0.39 9.01 0.25
N LYS A 151 -1.71 9.11 0.45
CA LYS A 151 -2.64 7.95 0.35
C LYS A 151 -2.42 7.13 -0.93
N THR A 152 -2.32 7.80 -2.06
CA THR A 152 -2.10 7.15 -3.36
C THR A 152 -0.74 6.45 -3.41
N ALA A 153 0.33 7.13 -3.01
CA ALA A 153 1.69 6.60 -3.11
C ALA A 153 1.98 5.47 -2.11
N TYR A 154 1.49 5.61 -0.87
CA TYR A 154 1.85 4.67 0.21
C TYR A 154 0.85 3.55 0.42
N TRP A 155 -0.35 3.66 -0.16
CA TRP A 155 -1.36 2.61 -0.02
C TRP A 155 -1.89 2.12 -1.37
N LEU A 156 -2.44 3.01 -2.22
CA LEU A 156 -3.08 2.59 -3.47
C LEU A 156 -2.09 1.91 -4.42
N TYR A 157 -0.92 2.51 -4.66
CA TYR A 157 0.07 1.91 -5.55
C TYR A 157 0.62 0.59 -5.04
N PRO A 158 0.97 0.41 -3.76
CA PRO A 158 1.28 -0.91 -3.22
C PRO A 158 0.16 -1.95 -3.39
N CYS A 159 -1.12 -1.56 -3.23
CA CYS A 159 -2.25 -2.45 -3.46
C CYS A 159 -2.34 -2.87 -4.93
N ILE A 160 -2.23 -1.93 -5.88
CA ILE A 160 -2.26 -2.22 -7.31
C ILE A 160 -1.08 -3.13 -7.72
N GLU A 161 0.12 -2.81 -7.26
CA GLU A 161 1.31 -3.64 -7.54
C GLU A 161 1.12 -5.07 -7.02
N TYR A 162 0.58 -5.20 -5.81
CA TYR A 162 0.32 -6.50 -5.20
C TYR A 162 -0.78 -7.27 -5.95
N ALA A 163 -1.88 -6.60 -6.31
CA ALA A 163 -2.94 -7.19 -7.10
C ALA A 163 -2.42 -7.70 -8.45
N CYS A 164 -1.59 -6.90 -9.14
CA CYS A 164 -0.93 -7.32 -10.38
C CYS A 164 -0.01 -8.54 -10.16
N ALA A 165 0.78 -8.54 -9.09
CA ALA A 165 1.71 -9.63 -8.81
C ALA A 165 1.02 -10.94 -8.49
N THR A 166 -0.18 -10.90 -7.89
CA THR A 166 -0.99 -12.08 -7.52
C THR A 166 -1.97 -12.51 -8.61
N GLY A 167 -2.03 -11.80 -9.75
CA GLY A 167 -2.97 -12.10 -10.84
C GLY A 167 -4.43 -11.78 -10.50
N MET A 168 -4.69 -10.83 -9.60
CA MET A 168 -6.02 -10.44 -9.16
C MET A 168 -6.63 -9.45 -10.15
N SER A 169 -7.80 -9.75 -10.72
CA SER A 169 -8.55 -8.76 -11.50
C SER A 169 -9.13 -7.67 -10.60
N PHE A 170 -9.05 -6.42 -11.03
CA PHE A 170 -9.55 -5.30 -10.24
C PHE A 170 -10.12 -4.19 -11.12
N LEU A 171 -11.01 -3.41 -10.55
CA LEU A 171 -11.54 -2.17 -11.11
C LEU A 171 -11.05 -1.01 -10.24
N SER A 172 -10.58 0.05 -10.88
CA SER A 172 -10.16 1.28 -10.18
C SER A 172 -10.86 2.50 -10.76
N THR A 173 -11.42 3.32 -9.89
CA THR A 173 -11.90 4.66 -10.28
C THR A 173 -10.74 5.65 -10.14
N ASP A 174 -10.49 6.42 -11.18
CA ASP A 174 -9.33 7.32 -11.26
C ASP A 174 -9.74 8.71 -11.75
N THR A 175 -9.99 9.60 -10.83
CA THR A 175 -10.45 10.97 -11.14
C THR A 175 -9.38 11.85 -11.79
N LYS A 176 -8.09 11.49 -11.66
CA LYS A 176 -6.94 12.26 -12.15
C LYS A 176 -6.20 11.61 -13.31
N GLY A 177 -6.48 10.35 -13.62
CA GLY A 177 -5.74 9.56 -14.59
C GLY A 177 -4.35 9.09 -14.11
N ASP A 178 -4.06 9.24 -12.79
CA ASP A 178 -2.75 8.92 -12.23
C ASP A 178 -2.49 7.42 -12.17
N VAL A 179 -3.51 6.61 -11.92
CA VAL A 179 -3.40 5.14 -11.84
C VAL A 179 -3.04 4.56 -13.19
N VAL A 180 -3.80 4.92 -14.23
CA VAL A 180 -3.55 4.44 -15.60
C VAL A 180 -2.19 4.89 -16.09
N ARG A 181 -1.84 6.17 -15.89
CA ARG A 181 -0.56 6.74 -16.33
C ARG A 181 0.65 6.07 -15.68
N ASN A 182 0.58 5.81 -14.36
CA ASN A 182 1.71 5.28 -13.61
C ASN A 182 1.78 3.76 -13.61
N TYR A 183 0.65 3.07 -13.66
CA TYR A 183 0.60 1.61 -13.54
C TYR A 183 0.09 0.87 -14.77
N GLY A 184 -0.57 1.53 -15.71
CA GLY A 184 -1.09 0.89 -16.91
C GLY A 184 -0.02 0.08 -17.66
N THR A 185 1.03 0.76 -18.10
CA THR A 185 2.15 0.10 -18.80
C THR A 185 2.86 -0.96 -17.95
N ILE A 186 2.94 -0.76 -16.63
CA ILE A 186 3.54 -1.75 -15.72
C ILE A 186 2.70 -3.01 -15.67
N ALA A 187 1.39 -2.90 -15.51
CA ALA A 187 0.47 -4.02 -15.44
C ALA A 187 0.45 -4.82 -16.75
N GLU A 188 0.42 -4.13 -17.88
CA GLU A 188 0.45 -4.77 -19.21
C GLU A 188 1.79 -5.45 -19.48
N LYS A 189 2.90 -4.69 -19.41
CA LYS A 189 4.23 -5.17 -19.85
C LYS A 189 4.82 -6.23 -18.93
N TYR A 190 4.69 -6.07 -17.61
CA TYR A 190 5.37 -6.97 -16.66
C TYR A 190 4.47 -8.05 -16.11
N TYR A 191 3.16 -7.84 -16.07
CA TYR A 191 2.21 -8.77 -15.48
C TYR A 191 1.24 -9.39 -16.48
N GLY A 192 1.21 -8.89 -17.74
CA GLY A 192 0.39 -9.44 -18.82
C GLY A 192 -1.10 -9.11 -18.71
N TYR A 193 -1.44 -7.99 -18.05
CA TYR A 193 -2.84 -7.56 -17.90
C TYR A 193 -3.38 -6.98 -19.20
N LYS A 194 -4.63 -7.28 -19.49
CA LYS A 194 -5.42 -6.53 -20.45
C LYS A 194 -6.08 -5.36 -19.73
N ILE A 195 -5.78 -4.15 -20.18
CA ILE A 195 -6.29 -2.92 -19.56
C ILE A 195 -7.40 -2.37 -20.41
N SER A 196 -8.53 -2.07 -19.77
CA SER A 196 -9.63 -1.33 -20.38
C SER A 196 -9.83 -0.03 -19.61
N VAL A 197 -9.86 1.08 -20.34
CA VAL A 197 -10.05 2.43 -19.79
C VAL A 197 -11.35 2.99 -20.31
N ILE A 198 -12.25 3.34 -19.41
CA ILE A 198 -13.49 4.07 -19.74
C ILE A 198 -13.27 5.51 -19.30
N ASP A 199 -13.09 6.40 -20.27
CA ASP A 199 -12.85 7.82 -20.03
C ASP A 199 -14.14 8.62 -20.28
N LEU A 200 -14.83 8.98 -19.20
CA LEU A 200 -16.08 9.76 -19.26
C LEU A 200 -15.84 11.24 -19.58
N ARG A 201 -14.62 11.75 -19.42
CA ARG A 201 -14.26 13.13 -19.77
C ARG A 201 -13.95 13.28 -21.25
N ASN A 202 -13.37 12.26 -21.83
CA ASN A 202 -13.02 12.24 -23.25
C ASN A 202 -13.45 10.92 -23.88
N PRO A 203 -14.75 10.78 -24.21
CA PRO A 203 -15.31 9.54 -24.75
C PRO A 203 -14.62 9.08 -26.04
N THR A 204 -14.03 10.00 -26.81
CA THR A 204 -13.31 9.65 -28.06
C THR A 204 -11.99 8.91 -27.82
N ARG A 205 -11.44 8.99 -26.61
CA ARG A 205 -10.24 8.26 -26.17
C ARG A 205 -10.55 7.06 -25.29
N SER A 206 -11.82 6.85 -24.99
CA SER A 206 -12.29 5.73 -24.20
C SER A 206 -12.25 4.43 -24.98
N HIS A 207 -11.94 3.33 -24.33
CA HIS A 207 -12.19 2.02 -24.92
C HIS A 207 -13.69 1.81 -25.04
N GLY A 208 -14.11 1.22 -26.16
CA GLY A 208 -15.50 0.85 -26.36
C GLY A 208 -15.96 -0.20 -25.34
N ASN A 209 -17.12 0.04 -24.75
CA ASN A 209 -17.75 -0.91 -23.83
C ASN A 209 -19.19 -1.18 -24.30
N ASN A 210 -19.42 -2.42 -24.76
CA ASN A 210 -20.75 -2.85 -25.16
C ASN A 210 -21.48 -3.43 -23.95
N LEU A 211 -22.40 -2.67 -23.38
CA LEU A 211 -23.21 -3.10 -22.24
C LEU A 211 -24.04 -4.35 -22.54
N LEU A 212 -24.44 -4.54 -23.80
CA LEU A 212 -25.23 -5.69 -24.25
C LEU A 212 -24.37 -6.91 -24.62
N HIS A 213 -23.04 -6.85 -24.43
CA HIS A 213 -22.14 -7.93 -24.82
C HIS A 213 -22.57 -9.31 -24.27
N LEU A 214 -22.93 -9.38 -22.98
CA LEU A 214 -23.35 -10.64 -22.36
C LEU A 214 -24.73 -11.09 -22.86
N VAL A 215 -25.63 -10.15 -23.12
CA VAL A 215 -26.95 -10.47 -23.71
C VAL A 215 -26.75 -11.09 -25.09
N ASN A 216 -25.97 -10.42 -25.95
CA ASN A 216 -25.70 -10.90 -27.29
C ASN A 216 -25.00 -12.26 -27.26
N LYS A 217 -23.96 -12.43 -26.45
CA LYS A 217 -23.22 -13.68 -26.30
C LYS A 217 -24.16 -14.86 -25.96
N TYR A 218 -25.04 -14.70 -24.98
CA TYR A 218 -25.95 -15.78 -24.60
C TYR A 218 -27.08 -15.99 -25.60
N MET A 219 -27.52 -14.96 -26.31
CA MET A 219 -28.46 -15.11 -27.44
C MET A 219 -27.84 -15.86 -28.60
N ASP A 220 -26.58 -15.60 -28.91
CA ASP A 220 -25.88 -16.32 -29.99
C ASP A 220 -25.67 -17.80 -29.65
N LEU A 221 -25.32 -18.09 -28.37
CA LEU A 221 -25.25 -19.47 -27.87
C LEU A 221 -26.62 -20.16 -27.94
N TYR A 222 -27.70 -19.47 -27.58
CA TYR A 222 -29.06 -20.00 -27.71
C TYR A 222 -29.46 -20.27 -29.14
N LYS A 223 -29.10 -19.40 -30.09
CA LYS A 223 -29.35 -19.64 -31.52
C LYS A 223 -28.60 -20.87 -32.04
N ALA A 224 -27.37 -21.11 -31.53
CA ALA A 224 -26.58 -22.27 -31.90
C ALA A 224 -27.13 -23.58 -31.31
N GLU A 225 -27.66 -23.52 -30.09
CA GLU A 225 -28.18 -24.67 -29.32
C GLU A 225 -29.55 -24.34 -28.73
N PRO A 226 -30.65 -24.33 -29.50
CA PRO A 226 -31.99 -23.92 -29.05
C PRO A 226 -32.57 -24.82 -27.93
N GLU A 227 -32.15 -26.05 -27.87
CA GLU A 227 -32.50 -27.01 -26.82
C GLU A 227 -32.08 -26.53 -25.39
N GLN A 228 -31.05 -25.70 -25.31
CA GLN A 228 -30.50 -25.22 -24.05
C GLN A 228 -31.12 -23.90 -23.60
N LEU A 229 -32.33 -23.99 -23.02
CA LEU A 229 -33.07 -22.83 -22.51
C LEU A 229 -32.31 -22.02 -21.44
N VAL A 230 -31.26 -22.59 -20.84
CA VAL A 230 -30.38 -21.90 -19.88
C VAL A 230 -29.70 -20.68 -20.49
N TYR A 231 -29.34 -20.74 -21.77
CA TYR A 231 -28.73 -19.59 -22.47
C TYR A 231 -29.71 -18.44 -22.62
N LYS A 232 -30.96 -18.74 -23.02
CA LYS A 232 -32.03 -17.74 -23.10
C LYS A 232 -32.29 -17.09 -21.73
N ALA A 233 -32.43 -17.89 -20.69
CA ALA A 233 -32.66 -17.38 -19.33
C ALA A 233 -31.51 -16.48 -18.84
N ARG A 234 -30.26 -16.80 -19.18
CA ARG A 234 -29.10 -15.94 -18.88
C ARG A 234 -29.14 -14.62 -19.64
N ALA A 235 -29.46 -14.65 -20.94
CA ALA A 235 -29.60 -13.44 -21.73
C ALA A 235 -30.68 -12.50 -21.15
N GLU A 236 -31.86 -13.05 -20.83
CA GLU A 236 -32.96 -12.31 -20.19
C GLU A 236 -32.55 -11.72 -18.82
N LYS A 237 -31.81 -12.50 -18.00
CA LYS A 237 -31.29 -12.02 -16.71
C LYS A 237 -30.42 -10.79 -16.89
N TYR A 238 -29.45 -10.83 -17.82
CA TYR A 238 -28.55 -9.68 -18.06
C TYR A 238 -29.30 -8.48 -18.66
N ALA A 239 -30.25 -8.71 -19.56
CA ALA A 239 -31.09 -7.63 -20.10
C ALA A 239 -31.90 -6.94 -18.99
N LYS A 240 -32.50 -7.70 -18.07
CA LYS A 240 -33.24 -7.17 -16.92
C LYS A 240 -32.33 -6.38 -15.97
N ILE A 241 -31.11 -6.85 -15.69
CA ILE A 241 -30.13 -6.14 -14.85
C ILE A 241 -29.80 -4.77 -15.47
N ILE A 242 -29.46 -4.75 -16.77
CA ILE A 242 -29.11 -3.53 -17.49
C ILE A 242 -30.27 -2.53 -17.50
N SER A 243 -31.49 -2.99 -17.86
CA SER A 243 -32.69 -2.14 -17.89
C SER A 243 -33.01 -1.58 -16.51
N LYS A 244 -32.96 -2.40 -15.47
CA LYS A 244 -33.19 -1.95 -14.09
C LYS A 244 -32.17 -0.91 -13.66
N THR A 245 -30.88 -1.10 -13.97
CA THR A 245 -29.81 -0.15 -13.61
C THR A 245 -30.01 1.19 -14.30
N ILE A 246 -30.37 1.21 -15.60
CA ILE A 246 -30.62 2.45 -16.34
C ILE A 246 -31.83 3.19 -15.80
N ILE A 247 -32.92 2.48 -15.53
CA ILE A 247 -34.16 3.10 -15.02
C ILE A 247 -33.93 3.70 -13.63
N LEU A 248 -33.30 2.92 -12.71
CA LEU A 248 -33.06 3.41 -11.35
C LEU A 248 -32.10 4.59 -11.31
N SER A 249 -31.03 4.59 -12.13
CA SER A 249 -30.11 5.71 -12.19
C SER A 249 -30.76 6.99 -12.72
N GLY A 250 -31.80 6.90 -13.52
CA GLY A 250 -32.59 8.04 -13.99
C GLY A 250 -33.58 8.57 -12.92
N MET A 251 -34.04 7.72 -11.99
CA MET A 251 -34.97 8.12 -10.94
C MET A 251 -34.27 8.83 -9.75
N ASP A 252 -33.01 8.49 -9.46
CA ASP A 252 -32.22 9.14 -8.38
C ASP A 252 -31.71 10.54 -8.78
N SER A 253 -31.90 10.96 -10.02
CA SER A 253 -31.48 12.26 -10.56
C SER A 253 -32.64 13.24 -10.78
N ALA A 254 -33.86 12.88 -10.43
CA ALA A 254 -35.06 13.73 -10.45
C ALA A 254 -35.49 14.09 -9.04
#